data_a661b15459806a2f43191f902b5da07f
#
_entry.id   a661b15459806a2f43191f902b5da07f
#
_cell.length_a   1.000
_cell.length_b   1.000
_cell.length_c   1.000
_cell.angle_alpha   90.00
_cell.angle_beta   90.00
_cell.angle_gamma   90.00
#
_symmetry.space_group_name_H-M   'P 1'
#
loop_
_entity.id
_entity.type
_entity.pdbx_description
1 polymer ?
#
loop_
_entity_poly.entity_id
_entity_poly.type
_entity_poly.pdbx_seq_one_letter_code
_entity_poly.pdbx_strand_id
1 'polypeptide(L)'
;MEQSMRRFMKVGIILHVSYPQLGGGGGPILECLERICGDDYFEAVEVAKMKDGQVRKKAAEMIRAAHMVSAYGGQSRTLSAGLNINDLDETRRAMAVDTLKEGIDEA
;
A
#
# COMPACT_ATOMS: atom_id res chain seq x y z
N MET A 1 -23.22 -27.55 -3.98
CA MET A 1 -23.25 -26.11 -4.30
C MET A 1 -21.84 -25.55 -4.19
N GLU A 2 -21.28 -25.13 -5.29
CA GLU A 2 -19.93 -24.54 -5.29
C GLU A 2 -19.99 -23.18 -4.57
N GLN A 3 -19.22 -23.03 -3.49
CA GLN A 3 -19.18 -21.76 -2.77
C GLN A 3 -18.14 -20.85 -3.45
N SER A 4 -18.53 -19.63 -3.77
CA SER A 4 -17.60 -18.65 -4.34
C SER A 4 -16.40 -18.43 -3.42
N MET A 5 -15.19 -18.38 -4.00
CA MET A 5 -13.94 -18.06 -3.31
C MET A 5 -14.05 -16.74 -2.52
N ARG A 6 -14.83 -15.78 -2.99
CA ARG A 6 -15.05 -14.48 -2.34
C ARG A 6 -15.69 -14.57 -0.95
N ARG A 7 -16.31 -15.70 -0.61
CA ARG A 7 -16.79 -15.95 0.74
C ARG A 7 -15.68 -16.07 1.76
N PHE A 8 -14.50 -16.55 1.32
CA PHE A 8 -13.36 -16.85 2.20
C PHE A 8 -12.20 -15.89 2.00
N MET A 9 -12.13 -15.23 0.84
CA MET A 9 -11.02 -14.37 0.44
C MET A 9 -11.57 -13.12 -0.25
N LYS A 10 -10.90 -11.99 -0.04
CA LYS A 10 -11.16 -10.75 -0.77
C LYS A 10 -10.22 -10.64 -1.96
N VAL A 11 -10.75 -10.26 -3.10
CA VAL A 11 -9.94 -9.95 -4.29
C VAL A 11 -9.40 -8.54 -4.15
N GLY A 12 -8.10 -8.40 -4.18
CA GLY A 12 -7.43 -7.12 -4.04
C GLY A 12 -6.57 -6.75 -5.24
N ILE A 13 -6.20 -5.49 -5.29
CA ILE A 13 -5.31 -4.91 -6.29
C ILE A 13 -4.20 -4.11 -5.61
N ILE A 14 -3.00 -4.15 -6.19
CA ILE A 14 -1.86 -3.37 -5.70
C ILE A 14 -1.82 -2.04 -6.47
N LEU A 15 -2.09 -0.94 -5.78
CA LEU A 15 -2.20 0.39 -6.38
C LEU A 15 -0.95 0.79 -7.19
N HIS A 16 0.24 0.64 -6.62
CA HIS A 16 1.49 1.08 -7.24
C HIS A 16 1.97 0.17 -8.38
N VAL A 17 1.53 -1.08 -8.40
CA VAL A 17 1.81 -2.00 -9.52
C VAL A 17 0.89 -1.69 -10.69
N SER A 18 -0.38 -1.39 -10.40
CA SER A 18 -1.38 -1.04 -11.42
C SER A 18 -1.15 0.35 -12.03
N TYR A 19 -0.56 1.26 -11.25
CA TYR A 19 -0.25 2.63 -11.65
C TYR A 19 1.22 2.97 -11.33
N PRO A 20 2.17 2.52 -12.17
CA PRO A 20 3.61 2.70 -11.91
C PRO A 20 4.06 4.16 -11.75
N GLN A 21 3.32 5.11 -12.30
CA GLN A 21 3.57 6.55 -12.14
C GLN A 21 3.45 7.04 -10.69
N LEU A 22 2.88 6.24 -9.79
CA LEU A 22 2.78 6.54 -8.37
C LEU A 22 4.03 6.12 -7.57
N GLY A 23 5.04 5.58 -8.25
CA GLY A 23 6.29 5.16 -7.63
C GLY A 23 6.91 6.28 -6.79
N GLY A 24 7.45 5.92 -5.62
CA GLY A 24 8.03 6.88 -4.69
C GLY A 24 7.02 7.66 -3.83
N GLY A 25 5.73 7.40 -3.95
CA GLY A 25 4.69 7.99 -3.09
C GLY A 25 4.19 9.37 -3.52
N GLY A 26 4.36 9.71 -4.79
CA GLY A 26 3.85 10.93 -5.41
C GLY A 26 2.90 10.64 -6.56
N GLY A 27 2.59 11.66 -7.36
CA GLY A 27 1.70 11.56 -8.53
C GLY A 27 0.21 11.61 -8.18
N PRO A 28 -0.68 11.27 -9.15
CA PRO A 28 -2.13 11.40 -9.00
C PRO A 28 -2.75 10.24 -8.21
N ILE A 29 -2.32 10.05 -6.96
CA ILE A 29 -2.71 8.92 -6.11
C ILE A 29 -4.23 8.85 -5.94
N LEU A 30 -4.87 9.96 -5.60
CA LEU A 30 -6.31 10.00 -5.32
C LEU A 30 -7.14 9.69 -6.57
N GLU A 31 -6.72 10.19 -7.73
CA GLU A 31 -7.39 9.90 -9.00
C GLU A 31 -7.31 8.41 -9.36
N CYS A 32 -6.13 7.81 -9.20
CA CYS A 32 -5.95 6.38 -9.45
C CYS A 32 -6.72 5.52 -8.45
N LEU A 33 -6.73 5.92 -7.18
CA LEU A 33 -7.48 5.23 -6.13
C LEU A 33 -8.99 5.33 -6.35
N GLU A 34 -9.49 6.47 -6.81
CA GLU A 34 -10.90 6.66 -7.13
C GLU A 34 -11.38 5.65 -8.19
N ARG A 35 -10.58 5.40 -9.21
CA ARG A 35 -10.87 4.38 -10.22
C ARG A 35 -10.98 2.98 -9.62
N ILE A 36 -10.10 2.63 -8.69
CA ILE A 36 -10.15 1.34 -7.98
C ILE A 36 -11.37 1.26 -7.08
N CYS A 37 -11.64 2.29 -6.30
CA CYS A 37 -12.80 2.35 -5.39
C CYS A 37 -14.13 2.28 -6.14
N GLY A 38 -14.17 2.75 -7.39
CA GLY A 38 -15.35 2.69 -8.25
C GLY A 38 -15.55 1.35 -8.97
N ASP A 39 -14.61 0.42 -8.85
CA ASP A 39 -14.68 -0.90 -9.49
C ASP A 39 -15.16 -1.95 -8.49
N ASP A 40 -16.37 -2.44 -8.67
CA ASP A 40 -17.01 -3.43 -7.80
C ASP A 40 -16.31 -4.80 -7.78
N TYR A 41 -15.35 -5.02 -8.67
CA TYR A 41 -14.59 -6.28 -8.70
C TYR A 41 -13.64 -6.42 -7.50
N PHE A 42 -13.03 -5.30 -7.05
CA PHE A 42 -12.05 -5.32 -5.97
C PHE A 42 -12.69 -5.02 -4.61
N GLU A 43 -12.31 -5.80 -3.62
CA GLU A 43 -12.75 -5.67 -2.22
C GLU A 43 -11.59 -5.27 -1.29
N ALA A 44 -10.37 -5.26 -1.82
CA ALA A 44 -9.16 -4.87 -1.10
C ALA A 44 -8.21 -4.06 -2.01
N VAL A 45 -7.43 -3.19 -1.40
CA VAL A 45 -6.37 -2.45 -2.09
C VAL A 45 -5.11 -2.44 -1.24
N GLU A 46 -3.97 -2.78 -1.85
CA GLU A 46 -2.67 -2.57 -1.24
C GLU A 46 -2.16 -1.19 -1.64
N VAL A 47 -1.88 -0.38 -0.65
CA VAL A 47 -1.25 0.94 -0.79
C VAL A 47 0.18 0.89 -0.27
N ALA A 48 0.98 1.88 -0.63
CA ALA A 48 2.35 2.03 -0.13
C ALA A 48 2.57 3.47 0.34
N LYS A 49 3.83 3.83 0.64
CA LYS A 49 4.20 5.17 1.08
C LYS A 49 3.55 6.27 0.24
N MET A 50 2.95 7.23 0.93
CA MET A 50 2.44 8.48 0.38
C MET A 50 3.18 9.65 1.03
N LYS A 51 3.87 10.46 0.22
CA LYS A 51 4.68 11.59 0.71
C LYS A 51 3.85 12.69 1.37
N ASP A 52 2.67 12.94 0.81
CA ASP A 52 1.77 13.99 1.30
C ASP A 52 0.77 13.41 2.31
N GLY A 53 0.83 13.91 3.55
CA GLY A 53 -0.05 13.47 4.63
C GLY A 53 -1.53 13.79 4.39
N GLN A 54 -1.84 14.87 3.65
CA GLN A 54 -3.22 15.20 3.30
C GLN A 54 -3.77 14.24 2.25
N VAL A 55 -2.95 13.85 1.27
CA VAL A 55 -3.29 12.82 0.29
C VAL A 55 -3.54 11.50 1.00
N ARG A 56 -2.67 11.11 1.93
CA ARG A 56 -2.82 9.88 2.72
C ARG A 56 -4.14 9.86 3.51
N LYS A 57 -4.47 10.96 4.18
CA LYS A 57 -5.72 11.08 4.93
C LYS A 57 -6.95 10.92 4.02
N LYS A 58 -6.96 11.61 2.89
CA LYS A 58 -8.04 11.49 1.90
C LYS A 58 -8.13 10.07 1.31
N ALA A 59 -7.00 9.45 1.03
CA ALA A 59 -6.96 8.05 0.56
C ALA A 59 -7.61 7.11 1.57
N ALA A 60 -7.29 7.24 2.86
CA ALA A 60 -7.91 6.44 3.92
C ALA A 60 -9.44 6.67 4.01
N GLU A 61 -9.89 7.91 3.86
CA GLU A 61 -11.31 8.24 3.82
C GLU A 61 -12.02 7.58 2.62
N MET A 62 -11.42 7.62 1.44
CA MET A 62 -11.95 7.02 0.21
C MET A 62 -12.07 5.49 0.34
N ILE A 63 -11.01 4.83 0.83
CA ILE A 63 -10.99 3.37 1.02
C ILE A 63 -12.09 2.96 2.02
N ARG A 64 -12.22 3.70 3.12
CA ARG A 64 -13.25 3.45 4.13
C ARG A 64 -14.65 3.65 3.56
N ALA A 65 -14.88 4.73 2.81
CA ALA A 65 -16.18 5.01 2.17
C ALA A 65 -16.57 3.95 1.13
N ALA A 66 -15.59 3.37 0.44
CA ALA A 66 -15.78 2.27 -0.50
C ALA A 66 -15.94 0.90 0.18
N HIS A 67 -15.87 0.83 1.52
CA HIS A 67 -15.90 -0.42 2.30
C HIS A 67 -14.84 -1.45 1.89
N MET A 68 -13.71 -0.98 1.39
CA MET A 68 -12.58 -1.83 1.00
C MET A 68 -11.66 -2.10 2.19
N VAL A 69 -11.02 -3.26 2.17
CA VAL A 69 -9.90 -3.57 3.06
C VAL A 69 -8.62 -2.96 2.51
N SER A 70 -7.84 -2.32 3.35
CA SER A 70 -6.51 -1.84 2.98
C SER A 70 -5.41 -2.78 3.48
N ALA A 71 -4.38 -2.95 2.67
CA ALA A 71 -3.10 -3.51 3.04
C ALA A 71 -1.99 -2.50 2.76
N TYR A 72 -0.87 -2.59 3.47
CA TYR A 72 0.25 -1.70 3.30
C TYR A 72 1.49 -2.43 2.77
N GLY A 73 1.98 -2.04 1.60
CA GLY A 73 3.18 -2.58 0.96
C GLY A 73 4.45 -1.92 1.49
N GLY A 74 5.00 -2.43 2.59
CA GLY A 74 6.19 -1.88 3.24
C GLY A 74 7.50 -2.09 2.49
N GLN A 75 7.58 -3.09 1.60
CA GLN A 75 8.82 -3.44 0.91
C GLN A 75 9.37 -2.32 0.01
N SER A 76 8.51 -1.49 -0.55
CA SER A 76 8.94 -0.38 -1.40
C SER A 76 9.84 0.62 -0.65
N ARG A 77 9.66 0.77 0.66
CA ARG A 77 10.47 1.65 1.50
C ARG A 77 11.92 1.16 1.61
N THR A 78 12.11 -0.12 1.90
CA THR A 78 13.45 -0.72 2.03
C THR A 78 14.13 -0.87 0.68
N LEU A 79 13.41 -1.29 -0.37
CA LEU A 79 13.96 -1.44 -1.72
C LEU A 79 14.44 -0.10 -2.30
N SER A 80 13.65 0.95 -2.17
CA SER A 80 14.03 2.28 -2.69
C SER A 80 15.22 2.90 -1.94
N ALA A 81 15.43 2.53 -0.68
CA ALA A 81 16.56 2.96 0.14
C ALA A 81 17.79 2.04 0.01
N GLY A 82 17.70 0.95 -0.76
CA GLY A 82 18.77 -0.04 -0.86
C GLY A 82 19.07 -0.75 0.46
N LEU A 83 18.07 -0.90 1.32
CA LEU A 83 18.19 -1.50 2.65
C LEU A 83 17.64 -2.94 2.65
N ASN A 84 18.21 -3.76 3.53
CA ASN A 84 17.81 -5.15 3.71
C ASN A 84 17.75 -5.49 5.20
N ILE A 85 16.61 -6.01 5.66
CA ILE A 85 16.44 -6.45 7.06
C ILE A 85 17.31 -7.66 7.44
N ASN A 86 17.85 -8.35 6.45
CA ASN A 86 18.78 -9.47 6.61
C ASN A 86 20.24 -9.07 6.31
N ASP A 87 20.55 -7.78 6.30
CA ASP A 87 21.90 -7.30 6.07
C ASP A 87 22.86 -7.83 7.16
N LEU A 88 24.04 -8.25 6.75
CA LEU A 88 25.09 -8.70 7.67
C LEU A 88 25.72 -7.52 8.46
N ASP A 89 25.67 -6.33 7.88
CA ASP A 89 26.06 -5.10 8.58
C ASP A 89 24.97 -4.68 9.55
N GLU A 90 25.30 -4.62 10.83
CA GLU A 90 24.35 -4.30 11.92
C GLU A 90 23.72 -2.92 11.75
N THR A 91 24.50 -1.93 11.34
CA THR A 91 24.02 -0.55 11.16
C THR A 91 23.00 -0.49 10.03
N ARG A 92 23.31 -1.13 8.91
CA ARG A 92 22.38 -1.18 7.76
C ARG A 92 21.12 -1.96 8.08
N ARG A 93 21.25 -3.06 8.83
CA ARG A 93 20.09 -3.83 9.28
C ARG A 93 19.19 -3.01 10.20
N ALA A 94 19.76 -2.29 11.17
CA ALA A 94 19.01 -1.39 12.05
C ALA A 94 18.26 -0.30 11.27
N MET A 95 18.90 0.32 10.28
CA MET A 95 18.27 1.30 9.39
C MET A 95 17.07 0.70 8.62
N ALA A 96 17.20 -0.54 8.15
CA ALA A 96 16.11 -1.22 7.46
C ALA A 96 14.92 -1.48 8.40
N VAL A 97 15.18 -1.89 9.62
CA VAL A 97 14.14 -2.11 10.65
C VAL A 97 13.42 -0.80 10.99
N ASP A 98 14.16 0.29 11.18
CA ASP A 98 13.57 1.60 11.49
C ASP A 98 12.71 2.11 10.32
N THR A 99 13.17 1.92 9.09
CA THR A 99 12.41 2.24 7.87
C THR A 99 11.07 1.48 7.80
N LEU A 100 11.05 0.20 8.22
CA LEU A 100 9.80 -0.57 8.29
C LEU A 100 8.90 -0.12 9.43
N LYS A 101 9.45 0.27 10.58
CA LYS A 101 8.66 0.84 11.69
C LYS A 101 7.96 2.13 11.27
N GLU A 102 8.64 3.03 10.53
CA GLU A 102 8.01 4.21 9.94
C GLU A 102 6.83 3.83 9.02
N GLY A 103 6.95 2.72 8.28
CA GLY A 103 5.86 2.19 7.46
C GLY A 103 4.66 1.73 8.29
N ILE A 104 4.91 1.10 9.44
CA ILE A 104 3.85 0.68 10.36
C ILE A 104 3.11 1.91 10.93
N ASP A 105 3.85 2.95 11.30
CA ASP A 105 3.27 4.19 11.83
C ASP A 105 2.45 4.95 10.77
N GLU A 106 2.81 4.81 9.49
CA GLU A 106 2.04 5.39 8.37
C GLU A 106 0.76 4.60 8.06
N ALA A 107 0.78 3.28 8.23
CA ALA A 107 -0.32 2.39 7.87
C ALA A 107 -1.53 2.56 8.77
#